data_28dc34e691c290073ec7464b35775f39
#
_entry.id   28dc34e691c290073ec7464b35775f39
#
_cell.length_a   1.000
_cell.length_b   1.000
_cell.length_c   1.000
_cell.angle_alpha   90.00
_cell.angle_beta   90.00
_cell.angle_gamma   90.00
#
_symmetry.space_group_name_H-M   'P 1'
#
loop_
_entity.id
_entity.type
_entity.pdbx_description
1 polymer ?
#
loop_
_entity_poly.entity_id
_entity_poly.type
_entity_poly.pdbx_seq_one_letter_code
_entity_poly.pdbx_strand_id
1 'polypeptide(L)'
;MADVKNKKEYEKALTAFIKEKKPLGQVVYDELTNRMATPYELGAEAMDELIQKIEDAGISVVDENGEPSKASLKRNEKTVKEAQKEDLSAPTGVKINDPVRMYLKEIGRVSLLTAEEEVELALLIEQGDQEAKQRLAEANLRLVVSIAKRYVGRGMQFLDLIQEGNMGLMKAVEKFDYRKGFKFSTYATWWIRQAITRAIADQARTIRIPVHMVETINKLIRVQRQLLQDLGREPTPEEIGAEMDLPTEKVREILKIAQEPVSLETPIGEEDDSHLGDFIEDQEATSPAEHAASEMLKEQLEDVLDTLTDREENVLRLRFGLDDGRTRTLEEVGRVFGVTRERIRQIEAKALRKLRHPSRSKQLKDFLE
;
A
#
# COMPACT_ATOMS: atom_id res chain seq x y z
N MET A 1 0.75 5.08 39.53
CA MET A 1 1.57 6.16 38.95
C MET A 1 2.99 5.91 39.41
N ALA A 2 3.82 5.36 38.53
CA ALA A 2 5.21 5.05 38.86
C ALA A 2 6.01 6.36 38.97
N ASP A 3 6.83 6.47 40.04
CA ASP A 3 7.77 7.57 40.27
C ASP A 3 8.86 7.55 39.21
N VAL A 4 8.67 8.35 38.16
CA VAL A 4 9.72 8.59 37.17
C VAL A 4 10.53 9.78 37.62
N LYS A 5 11.77 9.59 38.07
CA LYS A 5 12.72 10.68 38.31
C LYS A 5 12.80 11.53 37.02
N ASN A 6 12.37 12.78 37.09
CA ASN A 6 12.41 13.76 35.98
C ASN A 6 11.41 13.54 34.83
N LYS A 7 10.12 13.53 35.13
CA LYS A 7 9.04 13.30 34.15
C LYS A 7 9.14 14.14 32.86
N LYS A 8 9.57 15.42 32.97
CA LYS A 8 9.72 16.29 31.78
C LYS A 8 10.90 15.92 30.87
N GLU A 9 12.00 15.42 31.42
CA GLU A 9 13.15 14.95 30.65
C GLU A 9 12.85 13.61 30.01
N TYR A 10 12.16 12.72 30.71
CA TYR A 10 11.68 11.44 30.16
C TYR A 10 10.73 11.64 28.99
N GLU A 11 9.74 12.54 29.06
CA GLU A 11 8.81 12.80 27.95
C GLU A 11 9.52 13.38 26.72
N LYS A 12 10.50 14.26 26.92
CA LYS A 12 11.34 14.78 25.82
C LYS A 12 12.20 13.67 25.20
N ALA A 13 12.84 12.84 26.01
CA ALA A 13 13.66 11.72 25.55
C ALA A 13 12.80 10.67 24.81
N LEU A 14 11.60 10.38 25.32
CA LEU A 14 10.65 9.47 24.67
C LEU A 14 10.21 10.00 23.31
N THR A 15 9.88 11.27 23.23
CA THR A 15 9.48 11.91 21.97
C THR A 15 10.63 11.89 20.95
N ALA A 16 11.86 12.15 21.38
CA ALA A 16 13.04 12.10 20.53
C ALA A 16 13.32 10.66 20.07
N PHE A 17 13.20 9.68 20.96
CA PHE A 17 13.39 8.25 20.65
C PHE A 17 12.35 7.74 19.64
N ILE A 18 11.09 8.07 19.85
CA ILE A 18 10.01 7.74 18.92
C ILE A 18 10.27 8.39 17.55
N LYS A 19 10.72 9.64 17.51
CA LYS A 19 11.03 10.38 16.27
C LYS A 19 12.19 9.72 15.50
N GLU A 20 13.22 9.26 16.20
CA GLU A 20 14.41 8.57 15.63
C GLU A 20 14.04 7.19 15.05
N LYS A 21 13.22 6.41 15.78
CA LYS A 21 12.90 5.02 15.41
C LYS A 21 11.71 4.87 14.49
N LYS A 22 10.92 5.89 14.33
CA LYS A 22 9.74 5.89 13.46
C LYS A 22 10.02 5.57 11.99
N PRO A 23 11.13 6.06 11.36
CA PRO A 23 11.46 5.68 9.99
C PRO A 23 11.80 4.20 9.83
N LEU A 24 12.27 3.56 10.89
CA LEU A 24 12.66 2.14 10.90
C LEU A 24 11.46 1.20 11.12
N GLY A 25 10.34 1.70 11.67
CA GLY A 25 9.13 0.91 11.96
C GLY A 25 9.29 -0.18 13.01
N GLN A 26 10.51 -0.42 13.50
CA GLN A 26 10.85 -1.45 14.46
C GLN A 26 11.90 -0.97 15.45
N VAL A 27 11.80 -1.45 16.70
CA VAL A 27 12.77 -1.19 17.78
C VAL A 27 13.09 -2.50 18.49
N VAL A 28 14.38 -2.75 18.73
CA VAL A 28 14.82 -3.91 19.49
C VAL A 28 14.58 -3.66 20.99
N TYR A 29 14.03 -4.67 21.69
CA TYR A 29 13.69 -4.56 23.13
C TYR A 29 14.89 -4.17 23.99
N ASP A 30 16.08 -4.73 23.70
CA ASP A 30 17.30 -4.40 24.43
C ASP A 30 17.76 -2.96 24.22
N GLU A 31 17.59 -2.42 23.02
CA GLU A 31 17.87 -1.01 22.75
C GLU A 31 16.90 -0.09 23.51
N LEU A 32 15.62 -0.48 23.58
CA LEU A 32 14.61 0.22 24.35
C LEU A 32 14.94 0.22 25.86
N THR A 33 15.35 -0.94 26.37
CA THR A 33 15.74 -1.11 27.78
C THR A 33 16.97 -0.24 28.11
N ASN A 34 18.00 -0.30 27.28
CA ASN A 34 19.25 0.41 27.51
C ASN A 34 19.12 1.94 27.37
N ARG A 35 18.30 2.44 26.44
CA ARG A 35 18.18 3.89 26.16
C ARG A 35 17.08 4.57 26.97
N MET A 36 16.02 3.83 27.37
CA MET A 36 14.84 4.41 28.02
C MET A 36 14.59 3.83 29.44
N ALA A 37 14.70 2.52 29.63
CA ALA A 37 14.37 1.96 30.92
C ALA A 37 15.48 2.16 31.97
N THR A 38 16.72 1.86 31.60
CA THR A 38 17.88 1.95 32.52
C THR A 38 18.20 3.36 32.98
N PRO A 39 18.26 4.40 32.10
CA PRO A 39 18.58 5.78 32.52
C PRO A 39 17.51 6.44 33.41
N TYR A 40 16.26 6.02 33.27
CA TYR A 40 15.13 6.59 34.00
C TYR A 40 14.60 5.67 35.12
N GLU A 41 15.32 4.56 35.42
CA GLU A 41 14.98 3.59 36.47
C GLU A 41 13.50 3.14 36.39
N LEU A 42 13.02 2.79 35.16
CA LEU A 42 11.63 2.41 34.95
C LEU A 42 11.34 1.05 35.57
N GLY A 43 10.32 1.00 36.41
CA GLY A 43 9.77 -0.27 36.92
C GLY A 43 9.00 -1.05 35.84
N ALA A 44 8.63 -2.30 36.15
CA ALA A 44 7.95 -3.18 35.19
C ALA A 44 6.64 -2.59 34.61
N GLU A 45 5.82 -1.92 35.43
CA GLU A 45 4.59 -1.27 34.98
C GLU A 45 4.86 -0.08 34.06
N ALA A 46 5.87 0.76 34.38
CA ALA A 46 6.27 1.89 33.57
C ALA A 46 6.90 1.45 32.23
N MET A 47 7.56 0.30 32.21
CA MET A 47 8.09 -0.32 30.98
C MET A 47 6.95 -0.81 30.06
N ASP A 48 5.90 -1.40 30.63
CA ASP A 48 4.72 -1.80 29.88
C ASP A 48 3.98 -0.59 29.27
N GLU A 49 3.87 0.53 30.01
CA GLU A 49 3.33 1.78 29.48
C GLU A 49 4.21 2.38 28.36
N LEU A 50 5.53 2.30 28.51
CA LEU A 50 6.49 2.75 27.49
C LEU A 50 6.34 1.97 26.18
N ILE A 51 6.28 0.64 26.27
CA ILE A 51 6.08 -0.24 25.11
C ILE A 51 4.75 0.09 24.43
N GLN A 52 3.70 0.32 25.22
CA GLN A 52 2.40 0.69 24.70
C GLN A 52 2.46 2.01 23.89
N LYS A 53 3.11 3.03 24.43
CA LYS A 53 3.27 4.33 23.74
C LYS A 53 4.07 4.20 22.43
N ILE A 54 5.06 3.31 22.39
CA ILE A 54 5.88 3.03 21.21
C ILE A 54 5.07 2.28 20.15
N GLU A 55 4.30 1.24 20.55
CA GLU A 55 3.40 0.51 19.64
C GLU A 55 2.27 1.41 19.13
N ASP A 56 1.71 2.28 19.97
CA ASP A 56 0.71 3.27 19.58
C ASP A 56 1.27 4.33 18.62
N ALA A 57 2.59 4.57 18.66
CA ALA A 57 3.28 5.41 17.68
C ALA A 57 3.57 4.71 16.34
N GLY A 58 3.16 3.42 16.19
CA GLY A 58 3.34 2.63 14.98
C GLY A 58 4.70 1.93 14.88
N ILE A 59 5.44 1.79 15.99
CA ILE A 59 6.74 1.13 16.03
C ILE A 59 6.59 -0.23 16.72
N SER A 60 6.93 -1.32 16.03
CA SER A 60 6.87 -2.66 16.60
C SER A 60 8.10 -2.94 17.48
N VAL A 61 7.87 -3.43 18.71
CA VAL A 61 8.96 -3.83 19.61
C VAL A 61 9.28 -5.31 19.38
N VAL A 62 10.49 -5.59 18.89
CA VAL A 62 10.97 -6.91 18.51
C VAL A 62 12.23 -7.27 19.29
N ASP A 63 12.52 -8.57 19.37
CA ASP A 63 13.81 -9.08 19.89
C ASP A 63 14.90 -8.96 18.80
N GLU A 64 16.16 -9.27 19.12
CA GLU A 64 17.31 -9.24 18.19
C GLU A 64 17.08 -10.06 16.90
N ASN A 65 16.21 -11.06 16.94
CA ASN A 65 15.85 -11.91 15.81
C ASN A 65 14.65 -11.41 15.00
N GLY A 66 14.10 -10.20 15.29
CA GLY A 66 12.89 -9.66 14.63
C GLY A 66 11.58 -10.31 15.11
N GLU A 67 11.59 -11.01 16.24
CA GLU A 67 10.42 -11.64 16.85
C GLU A 67 9.76 -10.69 17.89
N PRO A 68 8.46 -10.88 18.20
CA PRO A 68 7.78 -10.06 19.19
C PRO A 68 8.40 -10.21 20.59
N SER A 69 8.63 -9.10 21.28
CA SER A 69 9.24 -9.09 22.62
C SER A 69 8.36 -9.79 23.67
N LYS A 70 8.97 -10.24 24.76
CA LYS A 70 8.26 -10.90 25.88
C LYS A 70 7.15 -10.02 26.49
N ALA A 71 7.29 -8.70 26.46
CA ALA A 71 6.30 -7.78 26.96
C ALA A 71 5.09 -7.66 26.02
N SER A 72 5.31 -7.59 24.69
CA SER A 72 4.24 -7.67 23.69
C SER A 72 3.46 -8.99 23.79
N LEU A 73 4.14 -10.10 24.08
CA LEU A 73 3.53 -11.40 24.26
C LEU A 73 2.58 -11.45 25.48
N LYS A 74 2.99 -10.92 26.64
CA LYS A 74 2.14 -10.87 27.85
C LYS A 74 0.86 -10.06 27.64
N ARG A 75 0.93 -8.96 26.88
CA ARG A 75 -0.23 -8.14 26.55
C ARG A 75 -1.23 -8.89 25.68
N ASN A 76 -0.72 -9.67 24.72
CA ASN A 76 -1.58 -10.48 23.87
C ASN A 76 -2.37 -11.56 24.63
N GLU A 77 -1.91 -12.02 25.81
CA GLU A 77 -2.66 -12.96 26.64
C GLU A 77 -4.05 -12.45 27.06
N LYS A 78 -4.18 -11.14 27.38
CA LYS A 78 -5.47 -10.54 27.70
C LYS A 78 -6.39 -10.55 26.47
N THR A 79 -5.85 -10.15 25.31
CA THR A 79 -6.58 -10.15 24.03
C THR A 79 -7.04 -11.56 23.61
N VAL A 80 -6.19 -12.57 23.86
CA VAL A 80 -6.52 -13.98 23.59
C VAL A 80 -7.65 -14.50 24.48
N LYS A 81 -7.63 -14.16 25.78
CA LYS A 81 -8.72 -14.56 26.70
C LYS A 81 -10.06 -13.95 26.31
N GLU A 82 -10.09 -12.75 25.77
CA GLU A 82 -11.28 -12.12 25.21
C GLU A 82 -11.72 -12.82 23.91
N ALA A 83 -10.76 -13.07 23.00
CA ALA A 83 -11.02 -13.73 21.73
C ALA A 83 -11.53 -15.18 21.86
N GLN A 84 -11.08 -15.91 22.89
CA GLN A 84 -11.55 -17.28 23.15
C GLN A 84 -12.99 -17.36 23.69
N LYS A 85 -13.50 -16.26 24.27
CA LYS A 85 -14.86 -16.17 24.78
C LYS A 85 -15.87 -15.65 23.73
N GLU A 86 -15.38 -15.10 22.62
CA GLU A 86 -16.25 -14.58 21.56
C GLU A 86 -16.98 -15.70 20.81
N ASP A 87 -18.26 -15.46 20.58
CA ASP A 87 -19.11 -16.33 19.77
C ASP A 87 -18.63 -16.29 18.28
N LEU A 88 -18.57 -17.45 17.64
CA LEU A 88 -18.22 -17.61 16.22
C LEU A 88 -19.24 -17.05 15.23
N SER A 89 -20.25 -16.32 15.73
CA SER A 89 -21.22 -15.64 14.88
C SER A 89 -20.52 -14.58 13.99
N ALA A 90 -20.97 -14.44 12.76
CA ALA A 90 -20.48 -13.38 11.87
C ALA A 90 -20.73 -11.99 12.46
N PRO A 91 -19.84 -11.01 12.24
CA PRO A 91 -20.02 -9.66 12.76
C PRO A 91 -21.28 -9.00 12.22
N THR A 92 -21.91 -8.17 13.06
CA THR A 92 -23.10 -7.38 12.69
C THR A 92 -22.76 -6.47 11.50
N GLY A 93 -23.53 -6.55 10.41
CA GLY A 93 -23.32 -5.74 9.20
C GLY A 93 -22.58 -6.44 8.05
N VAL A 94 -22.06 -7.64 8.27
CA VAL A 94 -21.56 -8.47 7.15
C VAL A 94 -22.73 -9.23 6.54
N LYS A 95 -22.98 -9.05 5.23
CA LYS A 95 -23.88 -9.94 4.49
C LYS A 95 -23.30 -11.34 4.58
N ILE A 96 -23.97 -12.22 5.32
CA ILE A 96 -23.54 -13.61 5.49
C ILE A 96 -23.81 -14.34 4.18
N ASN A 97 -22.81 -14.41 3.34
CA ASN A 97 -22.84 -15.29 2.19
C ASN A 97 -22.70 -16.75 2.64
N ASP A 98 -23.27 -17.68 1.92
CA ASP A 98 -23.16 -19.12 2.17
C ASP A 98 -21.70 -19.60 2.42
N PRO A 99 -20.67 -19.12 1.68
CA PRO A 99 -19.27 -19.50 1.88
C PRO A 99 -18.72 -19.14 3.28
N VAL A 100 -19.07 -17.99 3.84
CA VAL A 100 -18.64 -17.59 5.21
C VAL A 100 -19.21 -18.54 6.25
N ARG A 101 -20.49 -18.86 6.14
CA ARG A 101 -21.18 -19.76 7.05
C ARG A 101 -20.63 -21.17 6.98
N MET A 102 -20.34 -21.66 5.77
CA MET A 102 -19.75 -22.97 5.54
C MET A 102 -18.36 -23.04 6.19
N TYR A 103 -17.48 -22.05 5.95
CA TYR A 103 -16.15 -21.99 6.56
C TYR A 103 -16.23 -21.97 8.09
N LEU A 104 -17.08 -21.12 8.70
CA LEU A 104 -17.24 -21.04 10.16
C LEU A 104 -17.72 -22.36 10.76
N LYS A 105 -18.63 -23.08 10.07
CA LYS A 105 -19.10 -24.39 10.49
C LYS A 105 -17.99 -25.45 10.42
N GLU A 106 -17.13 -25.37 9.43
CA GLU A 106 -16.06 -26.34 9.21
C GLU A 106 -14.95 -26.20 10.26
N ILE A 107 -14.47 -24.99 10.52
CA ILE A 107 -13.47 -24.74 11.56
C ILE A 107 -13.98 -25.04 12.98
N GLY A 108 -15.31 -24.95 13.19
CA GLY A 108 -15.96 -25.26 14.46
C GLY A 108 -15.94 -26.75 14.84
N ARG A 109 -15.64 -27.66 13.89
CA ARG A 109 -15.58 -29.10 14.13
C ARG A 109 -14.28 -29.54 14.81
N VAL A 110 -13.21 -28.73 14.66
CA VAL A 110 -11.90 -29.04 15.23
C VAL A 110 -11.89 -28.69 16.71
N SER A 111 -11.45 -29.62 17.56
CA SER A 111 -11.33 -29.40 19.00
C SER A 111 -10.17 -28.44 19.32
N LEU A 112 -10.34 -27.66 20.38
CA LEU A 112 -9.26 -26.81 20.90
C LEU A 112 -8.18 -27.69 21.55
N LEU A 113 -6.92 -27.29 21.43
CA LEU A 113 -5.77 -27.95 22.03
C LEU A 113 -5.56 -27.49 23.48
N THR A 114 -5.09 -28.39 24.32
CA THR A 114 -4.57 -28.08 25.65
C THR A 114 -3.13 -27.55 25.56
N ALA A 115 -2.62 -26.93 26.64
CA ALA A 115 -1.25 -26.40 26.63
C ALA A 115 -0.20 -27.52 26.50
N GLU A 116 -0.50 -28.73 26.98
CA GLU A 116 0.36 -29.91 26.88
C GLU A 116 0.42 -30.42 25.43
N GLU A 117 -0.73 -30.51 24.76
CA GLU A 117 -0.81 -30.87 23.34
C GLU A 117 -0.12 -29.84 22.43
N GLU A 118 -0.19 -28.54 22.75
CA GLU A 118 0.55 -27.49 22.00
C GLU A 118 2.06 -27.73 22.04
N VAL A 119 2.60 -28.13 23.19
CA VAL A 119 4.02 -28.44 23.36
C VAL A 119 4.42 -29.76 22.65
N GLU A 120 3.58 -30.81 22.73
CA GLU A 120 3.82 -32.04 22.00
C GLU A 120 3.87 -31.83 20.48
N LEU A 121 2.89 -31.08 19.95
CA LEU A 121 2.86 -30.74 18.53
C LEU A 121 4.07 -29.90 18.15
N ALA A 122 4.47 -28.92 18.96
CA ALA A 122 5.65 -28.12 18.69
C ALA A 122 6.95 -28.94 18.63
N LEU A 123 7.09 -29.98 19.49
CA LEU A 123 8.21 -30.93 19.43
C LEU A 123 8.22 -31.72 18.11
N LEU A 124 7.06 -32.21 17.67
CA LEU A 124 6.93 -32.93 16.40
C LEU A 124 7.23 -32.04 15.20
N ILE A 125 6.80 -30.78 15.25
CA ILE A 125 7.09 -29.78 14.21
C ILE A 125 8.59 -29.50 14.09
N GLU A 126 9.33 -29.47 15.24
CA GLU A 126 10.79 -29.32 15.23
C GLU A 126 11.48 -30.52 14.56
N GLN A 127 10.87 -31.71 14.62
CA GLN A 127 11.33 -32.92 13.92
C GLN A 127 10.93 -32.96 12.43
N GLY A 128 10.17 -31.98 11.96
CA GLY A 128 9.76 -31.83 10.55
C GLY A 128 8.41 -32.47 10.20
N ASP A 129 7.61 -32.86 11.19
CA ASP A 129 6.29 -33.47 10.97
C ASP A 129 5.30 -32.45 10.39
N GLN A 130 4.77 -32.74 9.20
CA GLN A 130 3.79 -31.88 8.50
C GLN A 130 2.37 -32.07 9.03
N GLU A 131 2.02 -33.26 9.53
CA GLU A 131 0.70 -33.51 10.11
C GLU A 131 0.54 -32.73 11.43
N ALA A 132 1.60 -32.65 12.23
CA ALA A 132 1.62 -31.84 13.45
C ALA A 132 1.45 -30.34 13.14
N LYS A 133 2.10 -29.83 12.08
CA LYS A 133 1.89 -28.44 11.61
C LYS A 133 0.45 -28.17 11.23
N GLN A 134 -0.14 -29.07 10.43
CA GLN A 134 -1.52 -28.96 10.01
C GLN A 134 -2.48 -28.96 11.20
N ARG A 135 -2.31 -29.89 12.13
CA ARG A 135 -3.15 -30.03 13.32
C ARG A 135 -3.08 -28.79 14.23
N LEU A 136 -1.88 -28.23 14.44
CA LEU A 136 -1.69 -27.02 15.23
C LEU A 136 -2.36 -25.82 14.55
N ALA A 137 -2.25 -25.68 13.22
CA ALA A 137 -2.89 -24.62 12.46
C ALA A 137 -4.42 -24.74 12.50
N GLU A 138 -4.98 -25.92 12.21
CA GLU A 138 -6.43 -26.17 12.17
C GLU A 138 -7.11 -25.85 13.51
N ALA A 139 -6.51 -26.27 14.63
CA ALA A 139 -7.04 -25.99 15.96
C ALA A 139 -7.07 -24.49 16.30
N ASN A 140 -6.29 -23.65 15.60
CA ASN A 140 -6.17 -22.23 15.85
C ASN A 140 -6.86 -21.34 14.81
N LEU A 141 -7.57 -21.88 13.81
CA LEU A 141 -8.32 -21.10 12.82
C LEU A 141 -9.40 -20.22 13.47
N ARG A 142 -10.00 -20.67 14.55
CA ARG A 142 -10.99 -19.89 15.33
C ARG A 142 -10.39 -18.61 15.91
N LEU A 143 -9.12 -18.64 16.32
CA LEU A 143 -8.39 -17.45 16.79
C LEU A 143 -8.23 -16.42 15.66
N VAL A 144 -7.93 -16.85 14.43
CA VAL A 144 -7.84 -15.98 13.27
C VAL A 144 -9.14 -15.24 13.04
N VAL A 145 -10.28 -15.95 13.04
CA VAL A 145 -11.62 -15.37 12.86
C VAL A 145 -11.91 -14.30 13.91
N SER A 146 -11.62 -14.58 15.20
CA SER A 146 -11.88 -13.63 16.29
C SER A 146 -11.06 -12.34 16.14
N ILE A 147 -9.83 -12.44 15.62
CA ILE A 147 -8.98 -11.28 15.35
C ILE A 147 -9.48 -10.54 14.11
N ALA A 148 -9.78 -11.25 13.01
CA ALA A 148 -10.24 -10.66 11.74
C ALA A 148 -11.55 -9.86 11.88
N LYS A 149 -12.46 -10.27 12.76
CA LYS A 149 -13.70 -9.54 13.08
C LYS A 149 -13.47 -8.06 13.42
N ARG A 150 -12.37 -7.72 14.09
CA ARG A 150 -12.05 -6.34 14.51
C ARG A 150 -11.60 -5.45 13.36
N TYR A 151 -11.31 -6.05 12.20
CA TYR A 151 -10.84 -5.35 11.00
C TYR A 151 -11.87 -5.24 9.90
N VAL A 152 -13.10 -5.73 10.14
CA VAL A 152 -14.24 -5.59 9.20
C VAL A 152 -14.54 -4.11 8.95
N GLY A 153 -14.91 -3.78 7.72
CA GLY A 153 -15.23 -2.40 7.31
C GLY A 153 -14.02 -1.52 6.98
N ARG A 154 -12.82 -2.11 6.84
CA ARG A 154 -11.60 -1.38 6.49
C ARG A 154 -11.16 -1.54 5.03
N GLY A 155 -12.12 -1.77 4.12
CA GLY A 155 -11.85 -1.86 2.68
C GLY A 155 -11.54 -3.26 2.14
N MET A 156 -11.56 -4.31 3.00
CA MET A 156 -11.42 -5.70 2.59
C MET A 156 -12.62 -6.54 3.04
N GLN A 157 -12.95 -7.57 2.28
CA GLN A 157 -14.00 -8.50 2.64
C GLN A 157 -13.59 -9.41 3.81
N PHE A 158 -14.56 -9.88 4.59
CA PHE A 158 -14.27 -10.64 5.80
C PHE A 158 -13.52 -11.94 5.54
N LEU A 159 -13.85 -12.68 4.46
CA LEU A 159 -13.13 -13.89 4.08
C LEU A 159 -11.66 -13.61 3.70
N ASP A 160 -11.41 -12.49 3.01
CA ASP A 160 -10.05 -12.12 2.63
C ASP A 160 -9.22 -11.78 3.86
N LEU A 161 -9.80 -11.07 4.84
CA LEU A 161 -9.15 -10.80 6.13
C LEU A 161 -8.80 -12.09 6.88
N ILE A 162 -9.70 -13.09 6.82
CA ILE A 162 -9.45 -14.41 7.43
C ILE A 162 -8.29 -15.10 6.71
N GLN A 163 -8.26 -15.11 5.37
CA GLN A 163 -7.21 -15.80 4.61
C GLN A 163 -5.85 -15.15 4.81
N GLU A 164 -5.77 -13.83 4.81
CA GLU A 164 -4.53 -13.12 5.15
C GLU A 164 -4.09 -13.40 6.60
N GLY A 165 -5.06 -13.48 7.53
CA GLY A 165 -4.81 -13.91 8.90
C GLY A 165 -4.30 -15.35 9.00
N ASN A 166 -4.82 -16.27 8.18
CA ASN A 166 -4.36 -17.65 8.09
C ASN A 166 -2.91 -17.74 7.59
N MET A 167 -2.52 -16.87 6.63
CA MET A 167 -1.12 -16.75 6.20
C MET A 167 -0.20 -16.32 7.36
N GLY A 168 -0.69 -15.41 8.21
CA GLY A 168 -0.01 -15.02 9.45
C GLY A 168 0.09 -16.18 10.44
N LEU A 169 -0.99 -16.94 10.62
CA LEU A 169 -1.02 -18.12 11.49
C LEU A 169 0.01 -19.19 11.04
N MET A 170 0.09 -19.48 9.74
CA MET A 170 1.07 -20.44 9.21
C MET A 170 2.51 -20.02 9.54
N LYS A 171 2.84 -18.72 9.38
CA LYS A 171 4.15 -18.18 9.80
C LYS A 171 4.39 -18.32 11.29
N ALA A 172 3.35 -18.16 12.12
CA ALA A 172 3.47 -18.37 13.56
C ALA A 172 3.74 -19.82 13.91
N VAL A 173 3.09 -20.77 13.23
CA VAL A 173 3.33 -22.23 13.42
C VAL A 173 4.78 -22.59 13.08
N GLU A 174 5.34 -22.04 12.02
CA GLU A 174 6.73 -22.31 11.61
C GLU A 174 7.78 -21.75 12.58
N LYS A 175 7.47 -20.65 13.27
CA LYS A 175 8.41 -19.91 14.12
C LYS A 175 8.14 -20.07 15.62
N PHE A 176 7.18 -20.89 16.00
CA PHE A 176 6.81 -21.04 17.40
C PHE A 176 7.88 -21.80 18.20
N ASP A 177 8.34 -21.18 19.30
CA ASP A 177 9.28 -21.77 20.25
C ASP A 177 8.60 -21.96 21.61
N TYR A 178 8.25 -23.23 21.93
CA TYR A 178 7.62 -23.63 23.19
C TYR A 178 8.51 -23.40 24.42
N ARG A 179 9.85 -23.31 24.23
CA ARG A 179 10.83 -23.14 25.34
C ARG A 179 10.69 -21.74 25.97
N LYS A 180 10.09 -20.80 25.28
CA LYS A 180 9.80 -19.43 25.78
C LYS A 180 8.69 -19.40 26.86
N GLY A 181 7.95 -20.49 27.08
CA GLY A 181 6.94 -20.65 28.14
C GLY A 181 5.64 -19.90 27.92
N PHE A 182 5.40 -19.33 26.72
CA PHE A 182 4.14 -18.70 26.35
C PHE A 182 3.24 -19.67 25.58
N LYS A 183 1.92 -19.46 25.67
CA LYS A 183 0.94 -20.18 24.84
C LYS A 183 1.12 -19.82 23.37
N PHE A 184 0.89 -20.79 22.51
CA PHE A 184 0.91 -20.59 21.06
C PHE A 184 0.02 -19.42 20.62
N SER A 185 -1.21 -19.35 21.15
CA SER A 185 -2.18 -18.29 20.81
C SER A 185 -1.65 -16.87 21.08
N THR A 186 -0.83 -16.69 22.12
CA THR A 186 -0.22 -15.39 22.46
C THR A 186 0.77 -14.94 21.37
N TYR A 187 1.59 -15.87 20.90
CA TYR A 187 2.55 -15.62 19.81
C TYR A 187 1.86 -15.45 18.45
N ALA A 188 0.93 -16.35 18.13
CA ALA A 188 0.20 -16.33 16.88
C ALA A 188 -0.61 -15.04 16.68
N THR A 189 -1.20 -14.48 17.75
CA THR A 189 -1.96 -13.22 17.69
C THR A 189 -1.15 -12.07 17.05
N TRP A 190 0.15 -11.99 17.34
CA TRP A 190 1.01 -10.96 16.75
C TRP A 190 1.16 -11.14 15.22
N TRP A 191 1.45 -12.38 14.78
CA TRP A 191 1.62 -12.70 13.36
C TRP A 191 0.34 -12.53 12.56
N ILE A 192 -0.79 -12.96 13.13
CA ILE A 192 -2.12 -12.82 12.52
C ILE A 192 -2.44 -11.34 12.35
N ARG A 193 -2.26 -10.53 13.40
CA ARG A 193 -2.51 -9.08 13.35
C ARG A 193 -1.60 -8.40 12.34
N GLN A 194 -0.32 -8.71 12.34
CA GLN A 194 0.64 -8.16 11.40
C GLN A 194 0.27 -8.47 9.95
N ALA A 195 -0.11 -9.72 9.65
CA ALA A 195 -0.52 -10.12 8.31
C ALA A 195 -1.79 -9.37 7.86
N ILE A 196 -2.84 -9.32 8.70
CA ILE A 196 -4.09 -8.62 8.40
C ILE A 196 -3.83 -7.11 8.18
N THR A 197 -3.09 -6.46 9.08
CA THR A 197 -2.82 -5.02 8.98
C THR A 197 -2.03 -4.68 7.72
N ARG A 198 -1.05 -5.51 7.38
CA ARG A 198 -0.25 -5.35 6.16
C ARG A 198 -1.10 -5.58 4.91
N ALA A 199 -1.95 -6.60 4.89
CA ALA A 199 -2.85 -6.87 3.78
C ALA A 199 -3.83 -5.70 3.54
N ILE A 200 -4.42 -5.14 4.60
CA ILE A 200 -5.27 -3.96 4.49
C ILE A 200 -4.49 -2.77 3.88
N ALA A 201 -3.26 -2.51 4.33
CA ALA A 201 -2.46 -1.43 3.78
C ALA A 201 -2.13 -1.63 2.30
N ASP A 202 -1.90 -2.88 1.87
CA ASP A 202 -1.48 -3.22 0.52
C ASP A 202 -2.64 -3.39 -0.49
N GLN A 203 -3.83 -3.82 -0.04
CA GLN A 203 -4.89 -4.32 -0.93
C GLN A 203 -6.24 -3.60 -0.76
N ALA A 204 -6.48 -2.89 0.35
CA ALA A 204 -7.81 -2.32 0.65
C ALA A 204 -8.21 -1.15 -0.28
N ARG A 205 -7.26 -0.52 -0.97
CA ARG A 205 -7.50 0.64 -1.84
C ARG A 205 -7.46 0.26 -3.31
N THR A 206 -8.37 0.80 -4.11
CA THR A 206 -8.40 0.64 -5.57
C THR A 206 -7.08 1.12 -6.20
N ILE A 207 -6.55 2.25 -5.74
CA ILE A 207 -5.23 2.75 -6.11
C ILE A 207 -4.29 2.47 -4.94
N ARG A 208 -3.36 1.54 -5.14
CA ARG A 208 -2.42 1.09 -4.10
C ARG A 208 -1.52 2.24 -3.62
N ILE A 209 -1.42 2.36 -2.31
CA ILE A 209 -0.53 3.32 -1.62
C ILE A 209 0.54 2.53 -0.85
N PRO A 210 1.81 2.95 -0.84
CA PRO A 210 2.85 2.30 -0.04
C PRO A 210 2.52 2.27 1.46
N VAL A 211 2.90 1.18 2.15
CA VAL A 211 2.56 0.93 3.57
C VAL A 211 2.93 2.11 4.47
N HIS A 212 4.13 2.68 4.33
CA HIS A 212 4.57 3.83 5.13
C HIS A 212 3.68 5.07 4.96
N MET A 213 3.08 5.25 3.77
CA MET A 213 2.13 6.35 3.54
C MET A 213 0.78 6.08 4.20
N VAL A 214 0.31 4.82 4.18
CA VAL A 214 -0.90 4.41 4.91
C VAL A 214 -0.73 4.65 6.42
N GLU A 215 0.43 4.33 6.99
CA GLU A 215 0.76 4.63 8.38
C GLU A 215 0.74 6.13 8.67
N THR A 216 1.31 6.94 7.77
CA THR A 216 1.31 8.40 7.88
C THR A 216 -0.11 8.97 7.82
N ILE A 217 -0.95 8.48 6.90
CA ILE A 217 -2.38 8.86 6.79
C ILE A 217 -3.13 8.47 8.07
N ASN A 218 -2.94 7.26 8.60
CA ASN A 218 -3.57 6.81 9.84
C ASN A 218 -3.16 7.69 11.05
N LYS A 219 -1.89 8.11 11.10
CA LYS A 219 -1.42 9.05 12.12
C LYS A 219 -2.08 10.41 11.96
N LEU A 220 -2.15 10.93 10.73
CA LEU A 220 -2.80 12.20 10.44
C LEU A 220 -4.27 12.19 10.88
N ILE A 221 -5.02 11.15 10.53
CA ILE A 221 -6.43 11.00 10.94
C ILE A 221 -6.56 10.96 12.48
N ARG A 222 -5.63 10.30 13.17
CA ARG A 222 -5.64 10.24 14.64
C ARG A 222 -5.40 11.64 15.25
N VAL A 223 -4.39 12.36 14.76
CA VAL A 223 -4.08 13.72 15.21
C VAL A 223 -5.23 14.68 14.90
N GLN A 224 -5.83 14.57 13.70
CA GLN A 224 -6.99 15.37 13.31
C GLN A 224 -8.17 15.16 14.28
N ARG A 225 -8.48 13.91 14.65
CA ARG A 225 -9.53 13.61 15.64
C ARG A 225 -9.23 14.15 17.02
N GLN A 226 -7.97 14.08 17.45
CA GLN A 226 -7.55 14.63 18.74
C GLN A 226 -7.70 16.16 18.76
N LEU A 227 -7.20 16.85 17.74
CA LEU A 227 -7.34 18.30 17.62
C LEU A 227 -8.80 18.73 17.47
N LEU A 228 -9.63 17.96 16.76
CA LEU A 228 -11.08 18.22 16.69
C LEU A 228 -11.73 18.18 18.08
N GLN A 229 -11.33 17.24 18.92
CA GLN A 229 -11.83 17.11 20.29
C GLN A 229 -11.34 18.28 21.18
N ASP A 230 -10.08 18.69 21.02
CA ASP A 230 -9.47 19.74 21.84
C ASP A 230 -9.94 21.16 21.44
N LEU A 231 -10.10 21.40 20.14
CA LEU A 231 -10.48 22.72 19.59
C LEU A 231 -12.00 22.89 19.41
N GLY A 232 -12.78 21.80 19.38
CA GLY A 232 -14.23 21.84 19.10
C GLY A 232 -14.60 22.23 17.66
N ARG A 233 -13.62 22.31 16.75
CA ARG A 233 -13.77 22.58 15.31
C ARG A 233 -12.78 21.77 14.50
N GLU A 234 -12.99 21.68 13.19
CA GLU A 234 -12.00 21.06 12.31
C GLU A 234 -10.66 21.80 12.36
N PRO A 235 -9.54 21.06 12.57
CA PRO A 235 -8.21 21.65 12.60
C PRO A 235 -7.76 22.06 11.19
N THR A 236 -7.00 23.16 11.11
CA THR A 236 -6.38 23.58 9.85
C THR A 236 -5.14 22.74 9.54
N PRO A 237 -4.72 22.65 8.25
CA PRO A 237 -3.50 21.93 7.87
C PRO A 237 -2.24 22.45 8.60
N GLU A 238 -2.21 23.74 8.98
CA GLU A 238 -1.14 24.37 9.77
C GLU A 238 -1.09 23.80 11.19
N GLU A 239 -2.24 23.66 11.85
CA GLU A 239 -2.37 23.09 13.19
C GLU A 239 -1.99 21.60 13.21
N ILE A 240 -2.45 20.84 12.22
CA ILE A 240 -2.05 19.42 12.06
C ILE A 240 -0.54 19.31 11.81
N GLY A 241 0.02 20.20 10.98
CA GLY A 241 1.45 20.22 10.67
C GLY A 241 2.30 20.49 11.90
N ALA A 242 1.87 21.42 12.76
CA ALA A 242 2.55 21.74 14.03
C ALA A 242 2.57 20.52 14.97
N GLU A 243 1.45 19.78 15.10
CA GLU A 243 1.35 18.60 15.96
C GLU A 243 2.11 17.39 15.41
N MET A 244 2.15 17.24 14.08
CA MET A 244 2.87 16.15 13.42
C MET A 244 4.35 16.43 13.16
N ASP A 245 4.84 17.66 13.36
CA ASP A 245 6.17 18.14 12.99
C ASP A 245 6.44 17.99 11.48
N LEU A 246 5.45 18.38 10.66
CA LEU A 246 5.48 18.33 9.21
C LEU A 246 5.18 19.71 8.61
N PRO A 247 5.79 20.07 7.47
CA PRO A 247 5.44 21.29 6.75
C PRO A 247 4.00 21.23 6.25
N THR A 248 3.29 22.35 6.29
CA THR A 248 1.88 22.50 5.90
C THR A 248 1.58 21.97 4.50
N GLU A 249 2.49 22.21 3.55
CA GLU A 249 2.35 21.72 2.17
C GLU A 249 2.28 20.21 2.11
N LYS A 250 3.12 19.53 2.91
CA LYS A 250 3.14 18.08 2.98
C LYS A 250 1.88 17.51 3.63
N VAL A 251 1.30 18.20 4.60
CA VAL A 251 0.01 17.83 5.19
C VAL A 251 -1.10 17.92 4.13
N ARG A 252 -1.14 18.99 3.32
CA ARG A 252 -2.11 19.14 2.22
C ARG A 252 -1.95 18.04 1.16
N GLU A 253 -0.72 17.68 0.82
CA GLU A 253 -0.43 16.58 -0.10
C GLU A 253 -0.95 15.24 0.45
N ILE A 254 -0.66 14.94 1.72
CA ILE A 254 -1.13 13.71 2.37
C ILE A 254 -2.66 13.66 2.42
N LEU A 255 -3.34 14.76 2.72
CA LEU A 255 -4.80 14.86 2.72
C LEU A 255 -5.38 14.58 1.33
N LYS A 256 -4.73 15.08 0.27
CA LYS A 256 -5.13 14.81 -1.14
C LYS A 256 -4.97 13.33 -1.50
N ILE A 257 -3.86 12.70 -1.10
CA ILE A 257 -3.59 11.27 -1.33
C ILE A 257 -4.55 10.38 -0.52
N ALA A 258 -4.99 10.86 0.65
CA ALA A 258 -5.90 10.10 1.52
C ALA A 258 -7.31 9.92 0.95
N GLN A 259 -7.72 10.74 -0.02
CA GLN A 259 -9.03 10.67 -0.65
C GLN A 259 -9.22 9.33 -1.38
N GLU A 260 -10.44 8.83 -1.34
CA GLU A 260 -10.84 7.63 -2.08
C GLU A 260 -11.43 8.02 -3.44
N PRO A 261 -11.24 7.21 -4.50
CA PRO A 261 -11.85 7.45 -5.79
C PRO A 261 -13.37 7.34 -5.70
N VAL A 262 -14.07 8.18 -6.43
CA VAL A 262 -15.54 8.15 -6.54
C VAL A 262 -15.93 7.23 -7.70
N SER A 263 -17.00 6.45 -7.54
CA SER A 263 -17.52 5.58 -8.61
C SER A 263 -18.12 6.41 -9.74
N LEU A 264 -17.84 6.03 -10.97
CA LEU A 264 -18.49 6.61 -12.18
C LEU A 264 -19.98 6.25 -12.26
N GLU A 265 -20.41 5.17 -11.60
CA GLU A 265 -21.80 4.74 -11.51
C GLU A 265 -22.59 5.46 -10.40
N THR A 266 -22.00 6.48 -9.77
CA THR A 266 -22.71 7.27 -8.75
C THR A 266 -23.85 8.02 -9.42
N PRO A 267 -25.13 7.82 -9.00
CA PRO A 267 -26.28 8.52 -9.60
C PRO A 267 -26.21 10.02 -9.30
N ILE A 268 -26.59 10.84 -10.27
CA ILE A 268 -26.67 12.30 -10.16
C ILE A 268 -28.12 12.73 -10.39
N GLY A 269 -28.70 13.44 -9.43
CA GLY A 269 -30.10 13.90 -9.48
C GLY A 269 -31.05 13.01 -8.69
N GLU A 270 -32.34 13.29 -8.81
CA GLU A 270 -33.43 12.57 -8.14
C GLU A 270 -33.93 11.33 -8.91
N GLU A 271 -33.64 11.26 -10.22
CA GLU A 271 -33.97 10.14 -11.10
C GLU A 271 -32.71 9.31 -11.38
N ASP A 272 -32.80 7.98 -11.27
CA ASP A 272 -31.67 7.04 -11.40
C ASP A 272 -31.11 6.92 -12.85
N ASP A 273 -31.54 7.78 -13.76
CA ASP A 273 -31.22 7.69 -15.18
C ASP A 273 -29.87 8.33 -15.57
N SER A 274 -29.23 9.11 -14.67
CA SER A 274 -27.95 9.80 -14.94
C SER A 274 -26.88 9.43 -13.95
N HIS A 275 -25.70 9.09 -14.46
CA HIS A 275 -24.53 8.71 -13.68
C HIS A 275 -23.40 9.70 -13.86
N LEU A 276 -22.49 9.79 -12.88
CA LEU A 276 -21.32 10.69 -12.93
C LEU A 276 -20.49 10.48 -14.22
N GLY A 277 -20.40 9.25 -14.71
CA GLY A 277 -19.67 8.90 -15.92
C GLY A 277 -20.19 9.57 -17.19
N ASP A 278 -21.52 9.87 -17.25
CA ASP A 278 -22.15 10.50 -18.43
C ASP A 278 -21.75 11.96 -18.63
N PHE A 279 -21.20 12.59 -17.58
CA PHE A 279 -20.77 14.01 -17.61
C PHE A 279 -19.26 14.19 -17.83
N ILE A 280 -18.51 13.09 -17.92
CA ILE A 280 -17.06 13.15 -18.12
C ILE A 280 -16.77 12.99 -19.61
N GLU A 281 -16.26 14.07 -20.23
CA GLU A 281 -15.84 14.05 -21.62
C GLU A 281 -14.60 13.19 -21.85
N ASP A 282 -14.59 12.46 -22.96
CA ASP A 282 -13.40 11.76 -23.45
C ASP A 282 -12.38 12.78 -23.99
N GLN A 283 -11.28 12.98 -23.26
CA GLN A 283 -10.21 13.91 -23.61
C GLN A 283 -9.30 13.39 -24.74
N GLU A 284 -9.37 12.09 -25.06
CA GLU A 284 -8.56 11.46 -26.11
C GLU A 284 -9.29 11.44 -27.45
N ALA A 285 -10.60 11.60 -27.45
CA ALA A 285 -11.41 11.67 -28.68
C ALA A 285 -11.13 12.97 -29.43
N THR A 286 -10.53 12.85 -30.61
CA THR A 286 -10.32 14.01 -31.51
C THR A 286 -11.64 14.56 -32.04
N SER A 287 -11.81 15.87 -32.07
CA SER A 287 -13.01 16.46 -32.65
C SER A 287 -13.08 16.16 -34.14
N PRO A 288 -14.28 16.05 -34.76
CA PRO A 288 -14.41 15.82 -36.21
C PRO A 288 -13.67 16.88 -37.05
N ALA A 289 -13.61 18.12 -36.59
CA ALA A 289 -12.89 19.19 -37.26
C ALA A 289 -11.35 18.98 -37.18
N GLU A 290 -10.85 18.61 -36.04
CA GLU A 290 -9.41 18.29 -35.85
C GLU A 290 -8.99 17.06 -36.65
N HIS A 291 -9.84 16.03 -36.70
CA HIS A 291 -9.60 14.85 -37.53
C HIS A 291 -9.54 15.22 -39.01
N ALA A 292 -10.51 15.99 -39.51
CA ALA A 292 -10.52 16.45 -40.89
C ALA A 292 -9.28 17.30 -41.23
N ALA A 293 -8.89 18.22 -40.32
CA ALA A 293 -7.67 19.02 -40.49
C ALA A 293 -6.40 18.15 -40.53
N SER A 294 -6.33 17.13 -39.70
CA SER A 294 -5.21 16.15 -39.64
C SER A 294 -5.12 15.33 -40.93
N GLU A 295 -6.25 14.87 -41.46
CA GLU A 295 -6.27 14.13 -42.74
C GLU A 295 -5.88 15.02 -43.92
N MET A 296 -6.37 16.27 -43.96
CA MET A 296 -5.95 17.24 -44.99
C MET A 296 -4.44 17.57 -44.89
N LEU A 297 -3.90 17.69 -43.67
CA LEU A 297 -2.45 17.90 -43.49
C LEU A 297 -1.66 16.69 -44.00
N LYS A 298 -2.14 15.47 -43.73
CA LYS A 298 -1.50 14.24 -44.21
C LYS A 298 -1.49 14.15 -45.73
N GLU A 299 -2.60 14.43 -46.36
CA GLU A 299 -2.71 14.47 -47.83
C GLU A 299 -1.76 15.49 -48.45
N GLN A 300 -1.74 16.74 -47.91
CA GLN A 300 -0.81 17.77 -48.36
C GLN A 300 0.65 17.41 -48.11
N LEU A 301 0.94 16.69 -47.01
CA LEU A 301 2.28 16.23 -46.75
C LEU A 301 2.72 15.15 -47.73
N GLU A 302 1.82 14.23 -48.12
CA GLU A 302 2.07 13.21 -49.15
C GLU A 302 2.37 13.85 -50.49
N ASP A 303 1.55 14.81 -50.95
CA ASP A 303 1.76 15.57 -52.17
C ASP A 303 3.13 16.28 -52.20
N VAL A 304 3.55 16.84 -51.10
CA VAL A 304 4.85 17.52 -50.99
C VAL A 304 6.00 16.53 -51.00
N LEU A 305 5.84 15.36 -50.34
CA LEU A 305 6.85 14.28 -50.31
C LEU A 305 7.03 13.68 -51.71
N ASP A 306 6.00 13.47 -52.49
CA ASP A 306 6.04 12.97 -53.87
C ASP A 306 6.88 13.85 -54.82
N THR A 307 7.11 15.12 -54.45
CA THR A 307 8.02 15.99 -55.21
C THR A 307 9.50 15.72 -54.97
N LEU A 308 9.82 14.88 -54.04
CA LEU A 308 11.19 14.42 -53.73
C LEU A 308 11.57 13.23 -54.61
N THR A 309 12.81 12.77 -54.51
CA THR A 309 13.19 11.47 -55.11
C THR A 309 12.78 10.36 -54.17
N ASP A 310 12.39 9.20 -54.75
CA ASP A 310 11.96 8.01 -53.99
C ASP A 310 12.89 7.68 -52.82
N ARG A 311 14.16 7.91 -52.96
CA ARG A 311 15.15 7.64 -51.89
C ARG A 311 15.10 8.70 -50.79
N GLU A 312 14.89 9.97 -51.12
CA GLU A 312 14.78 11.05 -50.13
C GLU A 312 13.43 10.95 -49.37
N GLU A 313 12.38 10.64 -50.06
CA GLU A 313 11.02 10.41 -49.51
C GLU A 313 11.02 9.21 -48.54
N ASN A 314 11.45 8.04 -48.99
CA ASN A 314 11.47 6.82 -48.15
C ASN A 314 12.35 6.98 -46.91
N VAL A 315 13.46 7.71 -47.00
CA VAL A 315 14.29 8.04 -45.82
C VAL A 315 13.50 8.89 -44.83
N LEU A 316 12.76 9.89 -45.26
CA LEU A 316 11.93 10.73 -44.38
C LEU A 316 10.75 9.94 -43.79
N ARG A 317 10.03 9.15 -44.62
CA ARG A 317 8.93 8.29 -44.15
C ARG A 317 9.36 7.35 -43.01
N LEU A 318 10.46 6.64 -43.21
CA LEU A 318 11.00 5.75 -42.16
C LEU A 318 11.58 6.51 -40.96
N ARG A 319 12.22 7.66 -41.19
CA ARG A 319 12.85 8.42 -40.11
C ARG A 319 11.84 9.02 -39.15
N PHE A 320 10.77 9.60 -39.68
CA PHE A 320 9.71 10.25 -38.92
C PHE A 320 8.52 9.33 -38.60
N GLY A 321 8.50 8.11 -39.17
CA GLY A 321 7.43 7.15 -38.92
C GLY A 321 6.11 7.57 -39.50
N LEU A 322 6.10 8.17 -40.73
CA LEU A 322 4.89 8.70 -41.33
C LEU A 322 3.87 7.63 -41.69
N ASP A 323 4.31 6.40 -41.97
CA ASP A 323 3.46 5.29 -42.37
C ASP A 323 3.00 4.42 -41.18
N ASP A 324 3.89 4.18 -40.20
CA ASP A 324 3.68 3.24 -39.10
C ASP A 324 3.71 3.89 -37.70
N GLY A 325 3.82 5.23 -37.63
CA GLY A 325 3.91 5.98 -36.38
C GLY A 325 5.22 5.77 -35.59
N ARG A 326 6.14 4.93 -36.09
CA ARG A 326 7.39 4.59 -35.40
C ARG A 326 8.58 5.38 -35.94
N THR A 327 9.05 6.35 -35.20
CA THR A 327 10.29 7.07 -35.50
C THR A 327 11.51 6.13 -35.40
N ARG A 328 12.41 6.18 -36.40
CA ARG A 328 13.64 5.38 -36.45
C ARG A 328 14.87 6.24 -36.35
N THR A 329 15.93 5.68 -35.78
CA THR A 329 17.26 6.33 -35.71
C THR A 329 17.94 6.32 -37.08
N LEU A 330 18.89 7.25 -37.30
CA LEU A 330 19.69 7.28 -38.56
C LEU A 330 20.42 5.97 -38.83
N GLU A 331 20.80 5.24 -37.80
CA GLU A 331 21.48 3.95 -37.90
C GLU A 331 20.53 2.83 -38.35
N GLU A 332 19.32 2.80 -37.80
CA GLU A 332 18.29 1.84 -38.20
C GLU A 332 17.87 2.06 -39.65
N VAL A 333 17.63 3.32 -40.04
CA VAL A 333 17.34 3.66 -41.43
C VAL A 333 18.52 3.26 -42.33
N GLY A 334 19.77 3.50 -41.89
CA GLY A 334 20.98 3.10 -42.61
C GLY A 334 21.06 1.61 -42.87
N ARG A 335 20.67 0.79 -41.89
CA ARG A 335 20.58 -0.68 -42.04
C ARG A 335 19.56 -1.10 -43.11
N VAL A 336 18.41 -0.46 -43.14
CA VAL A 336 17.34 -0.76 -44.13
C VAL A 336 17.84 -0.47 -45.58
N PHE A 337 18.56 0.65 -45.76
CA PHE A 337 19.03 1.05 -47.08
C PHE A 337 20.43 0.51 -47.43
N GLY A 338 21.11 -0.19 -46.52
CA GLY A 338 22.45 -0.71 -46.71
C GLY A 338 23.54 0.38 -46.82
N VAL A 339 23.36 1.50 -46.11
CA VAL A 339 24.27 2.66 -46.18
C VAL A 339 24.68 3.13 -44.79
N THR A 340 25.76 3.92 -44.70
CA THR A 340 26.23 4.43 -43.43
C THR A 340 25.33 5.50 -42.83
N ARG A 341 25.30 5.61 -41.49
CA ARG A 341 24.59 6.65 -40.74
C ARG A 341 24.78 8.05 -41.31
N GLU A 342 26.03 8.38 -41.65
CA GLU A 342 26.39 9.70 -42.18
C GLU A 342 25.76 9.95 -43.57
N ARG A 343 25.64 8.91 -44.38
CA ARG A 343 24.99 9.01 -45.67
C ARG A 343 23.49 9.28 -45.54
N ILE A 344 22.82 8.65 -44.60
CA ILE A 344 21.41 8.94 -44.29
C ILE A 344 21.25 10.37 -43.80
N ARG A 345 22.13 10.85 -42.90
CA ARG A 345 22.11 12.23 -42.41
C ARG A 345 22.24 13.26 -43.56
N GLN A 346 23.08 12.97 -44.55
CA GLN A 346 23.23 13.83 -45.76
C GLN A 346 21.97 13.81 -46.60
N ILE A 347 21.34 12.66 -46.82
CA ILE A 347 20.09 12.52 -47.57
C ILE A 347 18.97 13.27 -46.86
N GLU A 348 18.77 13.06 -45.56
CA GLU A 348 17.79 13.76 -44.72
C GLU A 348 17.97 15.27 -44.80
N ALA A 349 19.19 15.78 -44.56
CA ALA A 349 19.48 17.22 -44.63
C ALA A 349 19.21 17.83 -46.00
N LYS A 350 19.47 17.06 -47.07
CA LYS A 350 19.19 17.48 -48.46
C LYS A 350 17.69 17.51 -48.73
N ALA A 351 16.97 16.48 -48.29
CA ALA A 351 15.53 16.39 -48.46
C ALA A 351 14.82 17.51 -47.68
N LEU A 352 15.15 17.75 -46.43
CA LEU A 352 14.59 18.85 -45.63
C LEU A 352 14.91 20.23 -46.21
N ARG A 353 16.10 20.43 -46.81
CA ARG A 353 16.44 21.68 -47.50
C ARG A 353 15.56 21.90 -48.73
N LYS A 354 15.23 20.82 -49.49
CA LYS A 354 14.33 20.87 -50.62
C LYS A 354 12.89 21.23 -50.19
N LEU A 355 12.42 20.65 -49.06
CA LEU A 355 11.11 20.91 -48.49
C LEU A 355 10.95 22.37 -47.98
N ARG A 356 12.05 22.99 -47.49
CA ARG A 356 12.05 24.40 -47.07
C ARG A 356 11.93 25.41 -48.20
N HIS A 357 12.04 24.95 -49.44
CA HIS A 357 11.89 25.86 -50.57
C HIS A 357 10.49 26.48 -50.60
N PRO A 358 10.33 27.82 -50.87
CA PRO A 358 9.04 28.51 -50.81
C PRO A 358 7.92 27.87 -51.61
N SER A 359 8.25 27.24 -52.76
CA SER A 359 7.26 26.60 -53.63
C SER A 359 6.61 25.34 -52.97
N ARG A 360 7.25 24.74 -51.96
CA ARG A 360 6.75 23.57 -51.25
C ARG A 360 6.27 23.92 -49.85
N SER A 361 7.05 24.77 -49.14
CA SER A 361 6.71 25.17 -47.76
C SER A 361 5.43 26.01 -47.67
N LYS A 362 5.05 26.70 -48.77
CA LYS A 362 3.83 27.51 -48.81
C LYS A 362 2.57 26.65 -48.63
N GLN A 363 2.55 25.41 -49.15
CA GLN A 363 1.42 24.49 -49.05
C GLN A 363 1.18 23.98 -47.63
N LEU A 364 2.25 23.89 -46.83
CA LEU A 364 2.19 23.42 -45.43
C LEU A 364 2.05 24.58 -44.42
N LYS A 365 2.17 25.83 -44.87
CA LYS A 365 2.20 26.97 -43.95
C LYS A 365 0.85 27.20 -43.24
N ASP A 366 -0.24 26.93 -43.96
CA ASP A 366 -1.61 27.13 -43.45
C ASP A 366 -1.98 26.16 -42.29
N PHE A 367 -1.17 25.12 -42.07
CA PHE A 367 -1.31 24.14 -40.96
C PHE A 367 -0.36 24.39 -39.79
N LEU A 368 0.45 25.44 -39.83
CA LEU A 368 1.42 25.81 -38.79
C LEU A 368 0.90 26.91 -37.84
N GLU A 369 -0.26 27.46 -38.13
CA GLU A 369 -1.00 28.42 -37.28
C GLU A 369 -2.06 27.63 -36.47
#